data_f06f73504d0600d50d4af7e002d558ca
#
_entry.id   f06f73504d0600d50d4af7e002d558ca
#
_cell.length_a   1.000
_cell.length_b   1.000
_cell.length_c   1.000
_cell.angle_alpha   90.00
_cell.angle_beta   90.00
_cell.angle_gamma   90.00
#
_symmetry.space_group_name_H-M   'P 1'
#
loop_
_entity.id
_entity.type
_entity.pdbx_description
1 polymer ?
#
loop_
_entity_poly.entity_id
_entity_poly.type
_entity_poly.pdbx_seq_one_letter_code
_entity_poly.pdbx_strand_id
1 'polypeptide(L)'
;ENTMYTKKTLRHGLAPAALAVAMACALGACKKDEATTATGPAAAQQAPAPTPESVVSATVSAMSPEQLRTEAAKAYGENRLYAPAGNNAMEYYLALRDKQPADAGASSALTDLLPMTVIATEQGISREDFTEAKRLSALIEKADAQHPALSRLKAAIASNETAALKRVEDQTLTAVVSDADGVPG
;
A
#
# COMPACT_ATOMS: atom_id res chain seq x y z
N GLU A 1 -26.40 -26.12 39.96
CA GLU A 1 -25.82 -25.29 41.04
C GLU A 1 -25.19 -24.05 40.44
N ASN A 2 -25.73 -22.91 40.88
CA ASN A 2 -25.33 -21.56 40.56
C ASN A 2 -23.95 -21.23 41.09
N THR A 3 -23.09 -20.59 40.30
CA THR A 3 -22.05 -19.74 40.87
C THR A 3 -21.85 -18.47 40.02
N MET A 4 -22.49 -17.49 40.44
CA MET A 4 -22.31 -16.04 40.49
C MET A 4 -21.05 -15.47 39.82
N TYR A 5 -21.32 -14.68 38.80
CA TYR A 5 -20.41 -13.76 38.15
C TYR A 5 -20.33 -12.45 38.94
N THR A 6 -19.23 -12.21 39.61
CA THR A 6 -18.99 -10.95 40.34
C THR A 6 -18.43 -9.89 39.38
N LYS A 7 -19.26 -8.89 39.07
CA LYS A 7 -18.87 -7.60 38.49
C LYS A 7 -17.92 -6.88 39.48
N LYS A 8 -16.72 -6.56 39.02
CA LYS A 8 -15.85 -5.61 39.72
C LYS A 8 -15.75 -4.33 38.89
N THR A 9 -16.59 -3.39 39.22
CA THR A 9 -16.51 -1.99 38.81
C THR A 9 -15.39 -1.32 39.60
N LEU A 10 -14.41 -0.73 38.93
CA LEU A 10 -13.50 0.22 39.57
C LEU A 10 -13.58 1.55 38.83
N ARG A 11 -14.11 2.53 39.60
CA ARG A 11 -14.25 3.94 39.22
C ARG A 11 -12.99 4.69 39.63
N HIS A 12 -12.83 5.89 39.05
CA HIS A 12 -11.99 7.06 39.42
C HIS A 12 -10.60 7.03 38.78
N GLY A 13 -10.10 8.11 38.10
CA GLY A 13 -10.25 9.49 38.38
C GLY A 13 -9.90 10.42 37.24
N LEU A 14 -10.65 11.48 37.18
CA LEU A 14 -10.35 12.68 36.43
C LEU A 14 -9.15 13.42 37.04
N ALA A 15 -8.24 13.90 36.20
CA ALA A 15 -7.51 15.12 36.47
C ALA A 15 -7.07 15.78 35.15
N PRO A 16 -7.43 17.03 34.89
CA PRO A 16 -6.93 17.79 33.76
C PRO A 16 -5.67 18.54 34.18
N ALA A 17 -4.63 18.46 33.36
CA ALA A 17 -3.51 19.37 33.45
C ALA A 17 -3.31 20.03 32.09
N ALA A 18 -3.83 21.23 31.97
CA ALA A 18 -3.50 22.20 30.97
C ALA A 18 -2.07 22.68 31.20
N LEU A 19 -1.22 22.63 30.18
CA LEU A 19 0.00 23.44 30.13
C LEU A 19 0.15 24.01 28.72
N ALA A 20 -0.14 25.29 28.65
CA ALA A 20 0.18 26.17 27.52
C ALA A 20 1.64 26.64 27.68
N VAL A 21 2.46 26.51 26.65
CA VAL A 21 3.70 27.29 26.48
C VAL A 21 3.89 27.59 24.99
N ALA A 22 3.55 28.77 24.60
CA ALA A 22 4.31 29.90 24.05
C ALA A 22 5.36 29.55 22.97
N MET A 23 5.04 29.84 21.74
CA MET A 23 5.54 30.84 20.80
C MET A 23 7.01 31.23 20.93
N ALA A 24 7.81 30.87 19.90
CA ALA A 24 9.00 31.64 19.53
C ALA A 24 9.10 31.69 18.01
N CYS A 25 8.77 32.86 17.46
CA CYS A 25 9.10 33.29 16.11
C CYS A 25 10.60 33.55 16.00
N ALA A 26 11.26 32.95 15.02
CA ALA A 26 12.56 33.41 14.53
C ALA A 26 12.43 33.71 13.04
N LEU A 27 12.29 34.97 12.73
CA LEU A 27 12.46 35.58 11.42
C LEU A 27 13.95 35.61 11.09
N GLY A 28 14.35 34.93 10.04
CA GLY A 28 15.70 34.96 9.47
C GLY A 28 15.62 35.25 7.98
N ALA A 29 16.11 36.44 7.64
CA ALA A 29 16.02 37.19 6.43
C ALA A 29 16.55 36.53 5.16
N CYS A 30 15.89 36.91 4.07
CA CYS A 30 16.23 37.01 2.65
C CYS A 30 17.70 36.83 2.25
N LYS A 31 17.93 36.02 1.21
CA LYS A 31 18.76 36.44 0.10
C LYS A 31 18.12 36.03 -1.23
N LYS A 32 17.95 37.05 -2.04
CA LYS A 32 17.39 37.08 -3.37
C LYS A 32 18.52 36.73 -4.35
N ASP A 33 18.30 35.75 -5.21
CA ASP A 33 18.91 35.70 -6.52
C ASP A 33 17.88 35.17 -7.53
N GLU A 34 17.58 36.04 -8.48
CA GLU A 34 16.73 35.78 -9.63
C GLU A 34 17.46 34.90 -10.65
N ALA A 35 16.78 33.87 -11.10
CA ALA A 35 16.93 33.37 -12.46
C ALA A 35 15.65 32.62 -12.89
N THR A 36 14.82 33.30 -13.53
CA THR A 36 14.01 33.07 -14.75
C THR A 36 13.77 31.61 -15.20
N THR A 37 12.43 31.33 -15.30
CA THR A 37 11.72 30.60 -16.37
C THR A 37 11.94 29.10 -16.54
N ALA A 38 10.89 28.34 -16.29
CA ALA A 38 10.05 27.67 -17.30
C ALA A 38 9.00 26.82 -16.56
N THR A 39 7.79 27.33 -16.59
CA THR A 39 6.59 26.56 -16.21
C THR A 39 6.29 25.59 -17.36
N GLY A 40 6.75 24.36 -17.21
CA GLY A 40 6.22 23.23 -17.96
C GLY A 40 5.36 22.41 -16.99
N PRO A 41 4.22 21.85 -17.41
CA PRO A 41 3.47 20.94 -16.55
C PRO A 41 4.36 19.77 -16.19
N ALA A 42 4.62 19.59 -14.90
CA ALA A 42 5.32 18.42 -14.41
C ALA A 42 4.49 17.20 -14.77
N ALA A 43 4.92 16.49 -15.81
CA ALA A 43 4.45 15.15 -16.06
C ALA A 43 4.68 14.38 -14.78
N ALA A 44 3.60 13.94 -14.13
CA ALA A 44 3.66 13.01 -13.03
C ALA A 44 4.42 11.79 -13.57
N GLN A 45 5.68 11.66 -13.16
CA GLN A 45 6.45 10.46 -13.41
C GLN A 45 5.76 9.35 -12.65
N GLN A 46 4.95 8.56 -13.35
CA GLN A 46 4.48 7.29 -12.85
C GLN A 46 5.72 6.50 -12.44
N ALA A 47 5.82 6.22 -11.15
CA ALA A 47 6.84 5.32 -10.65
C ALA A 47 6.76 4.01 -11.45
N PRO A 48 7.89 3.45 -11.91
CA PRO A 48 7.88 2.18 -12.64
C PRO A 48 7.17 1.13 -11.79
N ALA A 49 6.33 0.30 -12.43
CA ALA A 49 5.65 -0.79 -11.76
C ALA A 49 6.68 -1.64 -11.00
N PRO A 50 6.43 -1.98 -9.72
CA PRO A 50 7.38 -2.76 -8.93
C PRO A 50 7.65 -4.09 -9.62
N THR A 51 8.95 -4.39 -9.83
CA THR A 51 9.38 -5.72 -10.26
C THR A 51 9.29 -6.68 -9.09
N PRO A 52 9.20 -8.01 -9.30
CA PRO A 52 9.16 -8.99 -8.21
C PRO A 52 10.26 -8.85 -7.16
N GLU A 53 11.42 -8.36 -7.55
CA GLU A 53 12.56 -8.12 -6.63
C GLU A 53 12.40 -6.84 -5.79
N SER A 54 11.68 -5.84 -6.28
CA SER A 54 11.45 -4.58 -5.59
C SER A 54 10.18 -4.54 -4.74
N VAL A 55 9.42 -5.63 -4.71
CA VAL A 55 8.13 -5.72 -4.01
C VAL A 55 8.29 -5.68 -2.49
N VAL A 56 9.39 -6.23 -1.98
CA VAL A 56 9.76 -6.12 -0.57
C VAL A 56 10.56 -4.85 -0.36
N SER A 57 10.11 -3.99 0.54
CA SER A 57 10.78 -2.72 0.78
C SER A 57 12.23 -2.91 1.25
N ALA A 58 13.10 -1.94 0.94
CA ALA A 58 14.49 -1.98 1.36
C ALA A 58 14.64 -2.05 2.89
N THR A 59 13.75 -1.38 3.63
CA THR A 59 13.71 -1.42 5.09
C THR A 59 13.43 -2.83 5.60
N VAL A 60 12.45 -3.53 5.04
CA VAL A 60 12.12 -4.91 5.40
C VAL A 60 13.28 -5.84 5.02
N SER A 61 13.84 -5.68 3.84
CA SER A 61 14.97 -6.50 3.36
C SER A 61 16.24 -6.34 4.21
N ALA A 62 16.43 -5.20 4.88
CA ALA A 62 17.57 -4.95 5.76
C ALA A 62 17.44 -5.59 7.16
N MET A 63 16.26 -6.04 7.56
CA MET A 63 16.01 -6.64 8.88
C MET A 63 16.73 -7.98 9.06
N SER A 64 17.09 -8.32 10.31
CA SER A 64 17.61 -9.65 10.63
C SER A 64 16.51 -10.73 10.55
N PRO A 65 16.88 -12.00 10.39
CA PRO A 65 15.88 -13.08 10.39
C PRO A 65 15.01 -13.13 11.65
N GLU A 66 15.57 -12.82 12.81
CA GLU A 66 14.87 -12.79 14.09
C GLU A 66 13.85 -11.65 14.14
N GLN A 67 14.25 -10.46 13.65
CA GLN A 67 13.34 -9.32 13.52
C GLN A 67 12.21 -9.63 12.54
N LEU A 68 12.52 -10.21 11.39
CA LEU A 68 11.52 -10.61 10.40
C LEU A 68 10.51 -11.60 10.95
N ARG A 69 10.93 -12.61 11.72
CA ARG A 69 9.99 -13.55 12.38
C ARG A 69 9.08 -12.84 13.36
N THR A 70 9.63 -11.95 14.17
CA THR A 70 8.87 -11.21 15.18
C THR A 70 7.84 -10.30 14.52
N GLU A 71 8.26 -9.49 13.54
CA GLU A 71 7.38 -8.57 12.85
C GLU A 71 6.36 -9.29 11.96
N ALA A 72 6.73 -10.40 11.33
CA ALA A 72 5.79 -11.22 10.56
C ALA A 72 4.68 -11.79 11.43
N ALA A 73 5.03 -12.39 12.59
CA ALA A 73 4.04 -12.94 13.52
C ALA A 73 3.13 -11.86 14.09
N LYS A 74 3.69 -10.71 14.43
CA LYS A 74 2.94 -9.54 14.88
C LYS A 74 1.99 -9.02 13.81
N ALA A 75 2.47 -8.79 12.60
CA ALA A 75 1.66 -8.33 11.48
C ALA A 75 0.51 -9.31 11.17
N TYR A 76 0.79 -10.60 11.19
CA TYR A 76 -0.22 -11.63 11.01
C TYR A 76 -1.30 -11.58 12.09
N GLY A 77 -0.91 -11.49 13.37
CA GLY A 77 -1.84 -11.39 14.50
C GLY A 77 -2.67 -10.10 14.49
N GLU A 78 -2.14 -9.01 13.94
CA GLU A 78 -2.82 -7.74 13.77
C GLU A 78 -3.63 -7.64 12.46
N ASN A 79 -3.75 -8.74 11.72
CA ASN A 79 -4.45 -8.82 10.43
C ASN A 79 -3.87 -7.88 9.34
N ARG A 80 -2.60 -7.49 9.46
CA ARG A 80 -1.84 -6.79 8.42
C ARG A 80 -1.22 -7.84 7.49
N LEU A 81 -2.06 -8.50 6.70
CA LEU A 81 -1.65 -9.70 5.96
C LEU A 81 -0.79 -9.33 4.73
N TYR A 82 -1.22 -8.36 3.94
CA TYR A 82 -0.60 -7.94 2.68
C TYR A 82 -0.52 -6.40 2.52
N ALA A 83 -1.06 -5.65 3.45
CA ALA A 83 -1.07 -4.20 3.50
C ALA A 83 -0.88 -3.71 4.96
N PRO A 84 -0.40 -2.47 5.16
CA PRO A 84 0.14 -1.55 4.15
C PRO A 84 1.50 -2.00 3.59
N ALA A 85 1.92 -1.43 2.45
CA ALA A 85 3.23 -1.70 1.86
C ALA A 85 4.35 -1.43 2.87
N GLY A 86 5.35 -2.32 2.92
CA GLY A 86 6.49 -2.22 3.83
C GLY A 86 6.19 -2.57 5.29
N ASN A 87 4.94 -2.94 5.64
CA ASN A 87 4.57 -3.25 7.02
C ASN A 87 3.46 -4.29 7.09
N ASN A 88 3.69 -5.46 6.49
CA ASN A 88 2.72 -6.55 6.44
C ASN A 88 3.38 -7.93 6.48
N ALA A 89 2.60 -8.93 6.86
CA ALA A 89 3.08 -10.31 7.06
C ALA A 89 3.69 -10.90 5.78
N MET A 90 3.07 -10.65 4.61
CA MET A 90 3.53 -11.19 3.34
C MET A 90 4.96 -10.74 3.02
N GLU A 91 5.25 -9.43 3.14
CA GLU A 91 6.59 -8.90 2.88
C GLU A 91 7.62 -9.39 3.89
N TYR A 92 7.26 -9.48 5.18
CA TYR A 92 8.17 -9.99 6.20
C TYR A 92 8.51 -11.47 5.98
N TYR A 93 7.53 -12.32 5.66
CA TYR A 93 7.79 -13.74 5.37
C TYR A 93 8.55 -13.94 4.06
N LEU A 94 8.32 -13.12 3.04
CA LEU A 94 9.10 -13.15 1.80
C LEU A 94 10.58 -12.82 2.08
N ALA A 95 10.85 -11.73 2.82
CA ALA A 95 12.21 -11.37 3.20
C ALA A 95 12.88 -12.44 4.09
N LEU A 96 12.11 -13.06 4.99
CA LEU A 96 12.60 -14.16 5.82
C LEU A 96 12.99 -15.38 4.97
N ARG A 97 12.14 -15.77 4.02
CA ARG A 97 12.41 -16.87 3.09
C ARG A 97 13.64 -16.58 2.20
N ASP A 98 13.81 -15.34 1.75
CA ASP A 98 14.98 -14.93 0.96
C ASP A 98 16.29 -15.12 1.77
N LYS A 99 16.26 -14.83 3.08
CA LYS A 99 17.43 -15.00 3.97
C LYS A 99 17.60 -16.43 4.48
N GLN A 100 16.52 -17.15 4.64
CA GLN A 100 16.48 -18.53 5.16
C GLN A 100 15.53 -19.38 4.32
N PRO A 101 15.98 -19.85 3.14
CA PRO A 101 15.12 -20.62 2.21
C PRO A 101 14.58 -21.93 2.78
N ALA A 102 15.25 -22.49 3.80
CA ALA A 102 14.83 -23.72 4.47
C ALA A 102 13.83 -23.48 5.63
N ASP A 103 13.41 -22.23 5.88
CA ASP A 103 12.42 -21.93 6.93
C ASP A 103 11.03 -22.42 6.51
N ALA A 104 10.63 -23.56 7.06
CA ALA A 104 9.34 -24.18 6.76
C ALA A 104 8.17 -23.32 7.26
N GLY A 105 8.35 -22.58 8.36
CA GLY A 105 7.34 -21.69 8.91
C GLY A 105 7.03 -20.53 7.97
N ALA A 106 8.06 -19.88 7.41
CA ALA A 106 7.89 -18.83 6.43
C ALA A 106 7.20 -19.34 5.16
N SER A 107 7.59 -20.52 4.67
CA SER A 107 7.01 -21.14 3.47
C SER A 107 5.53 -21.49 3.68
N SER A 108 5.17 -22.06 4.83
CA SER A 108 3.79 -22.39 5.19
C SER A 108 2.93 -21.11 5.30
N ALA A 109 3.43 -20.10 6.02
CA ALA A 109 2.71 -18.84 6.18
C ALA A 109 2.44 -18.14 4.84
N LEU A 110 3.40 -18.16 3.91
CA LEU A 110 3.20 -17.63 2.57
C LEU A 110 2.11 -18.38 1.80
N THR A 111 2.08 -19.70 1.91
CA THR A 111 1.02 -20.52 1.31
C THR A 111 -0.37 -20.16 1.86
N ASP A 112 -0.47 -19.93 3.16
CA ASP A 112 -1.73 -19.54 3.83
C ASP A 112 -2.18 -18.11 3.46
N LEU A 113 -1.24 -17.20 3.18
CA LEU A 113 -1.50 -15.82 2.82
C LEU A 113 -1.90 -15.63 1.34
N LEU A 114 -1.50 -16.53 0.46
CA LEU A 114 -1.75 -16.42 -0.98
C LEU A 114 -3.23 -16.24 -1.34
N PRO A 115 -4.20 -17.05 -0.84
CA PRO A 115 -5.61 -16.89 -1.20
C PRO A 115 -6.16 -15.51 -0.86
N MET A 116 -5.80 -14.96 0.30
CA MET A 116 -6.25 -13.64 0.74
C MET A 116 -5.64 -12.53 -0.11
N THR A 117 -4.37 -12.68 -0.51
CA THR A 117 -3.68 -11.73 -1.39
C THR A 117 -4.29 -11.73 -2.80
N VAL A 118 -4.69 -12.90 -3.31
CA VAL A 118 -5.42 -13.01 -4.59
C VAL A 118 -6.74 -12.25 -4.52
N ILE A 119 -7.55 -12.48 -3.48
CA ILE A 119 -8.83 -11.79 -3.30
C ILE A 119 -8.62 -10.27 -3.21
N ALA A 120 -7.62 -9.84 -2.46
CA ALA A 120 -7.29 -8.41 -2.33
C ALA A 120 -6.87 -7.80 -3.67
N THR A 121 -6.12 -8.54 -4.49
CA THR A 121 -5.75 -8.11 -5.86
C THR A 121 -6.99 -7.91 -6.72
N GLU A 122 -7.94 -8.86 -6.71
CA GLU A 122 -9.21 -8.76 -7.44
C GLU A 122 -10.04 -7.56 -6.97
N GLN A 123 -10.07 -7.31 -5.67
CA GLN A 123 -10.74 -6.13 -5.11
C GLN A 123 -10.05 -4.82 -5.55
N GLY A 124 -8.72 -4.79 -5.62
CA GLY A 124 -7.97 -3.65 -6.15
C GLY A 124 -8.35 -3.35 -7.61
N ILE A 125 -8.41 -4.39 -8.45
CA ILE A 125 -8.87 -4.29 -9.85
C ILE A 125 -10.30 -3.72 -9.91
N SER A 126 -11.21 -4.26 -9.11
CA SER A 126 -12.62 -3.85 -9.09
C SER A 126 -12.82 -2.39 -8.66
N ARG A 127 -11.93 -1.86 -7.82
CA ARG A 127 -11.92 -0.46 -7.37
C ARG A 127 -11.08 0.46 -8.27
N GLU A 128 -10.52 -0.08 -9.34
CA GLU A 128 -9.59 0.61 -10.25
C GLU A 128 -8.31 1.12 -9.54
N ASP A 129 -7.96 0.53 -8.40
CA ASP A 129 -6.67 0.74 -7.73
C ASP A 129 -5.61 -0.17 -8.36
N PHE A 130 -5.21 0.19 -9.58
CA PHE A 130 -4.27 -0.62 -10.36
C PHE A 130 -2.86 -0.60 -9.77
N THR A 131 -2.50 0.44 -9.05
CA THR A 131 -1.20 0.51 -8.36
C THR A 131 -1.12 -0.56 -7.28
N GLU A 132 -2.11 -0.65 -6.43
CA GLU A 132 -2.17 -1.67 -5.38
C GLU A 132 -2.37 -3.08 -5.97
N ALA A 133 -3.22 -3.23 -6.98
CA ALA A 133 -3.41 -4.52 -7.65
C ALA A 133 -2.11 -5.06 -8.28
N LYS A 134 -1.31 -4.21 -8.90
CA LYS A 134 0.02 -4.58 -9.45
C LYS A 134 0.98 -4.98 -8.32
N ARG A 135 1.03 -4.21 -7.23
CA ARG A 135 1.87 -4.52 -6.06
C ARG A 135 1.52 -5.88 -5.47
N LEU A 136 0.23 -6.13 -5.23
CA LEU A 136 -0.24 -7.41 -4.68
C LEU A 136 0.02 -8.57 -5.64
N SER A 137 -0.20 -8.39 -6.94
CA SER A 137 0.14 -9.40 -7.96
C SER A 137 1.63 -9.74 -7.95
N ALA A 138 2.50 -8.75 -7.74
CA ALA A 138 3.94 -8.97 -7.64
C ALA A 138 4.33 -9.71 -6.33
N LEU A 139 3.63 -9.46 -5.21
CA LEU A 139 3.80 -10.27 -3.97
C LEU A 139 3.44 -11.74 -4.21
N ILE A 140 2.32 -12.01 -4.90
CA ILE A 140 1.92 -13.37 -5.26
C ILE A 140 3.00 -14.04 -6.11
N GLU A 141 3.48 -13.33 -7.14
CA GLU A 141 4.52 -13.84 -8.05
C GLU A 141 5.83 -14.16 -7.31
N LYS A 142 6.25 -13.29 -6.39
CA LYS A 142 7.42 -13.52 -5.55
C LYS A 142 7.22 -14.71 -4.60
N ALA A 143 6.01 -14.89 -4.08
CA ALA A 143 5.69 -16.01 -3.20
C ALA A 143 5.64 -17.35 -3.95
N ASP A 144 4.96 -17.36 -5.09
CA ASP A 144 4.79 -18.51 -5.97
C ASP A 144 4.69 -18.05 -7.44
N ALA A 145 5.79 -18.12 -8.16
CA ALA A 145 5.85 -17.71 -9.57
C ALA A 145 4.99 -18.56 -10.50
N GLN A 146 4.53 -19.74 -10.06
CA GLN A 146 3.67 -20.64 -10.81
C GLN A 146 2.21 -20.59 -10.32
N HIS A 147 1.86 -19.64 -9.47
CA HIS A 147 0.51 -19.56 -8.92
C HIS A 147 -0.55 -19.43 -10.02
N PRO A 148 -1.59 -20.29 -10.04
CA PRO A 148 -2.52 -20.38 -11.17
C PRO A 148 -3.33 -19.10 -11.43
N ALA A 149 -3.49 -18.23 -10.43
CA ALA A 149 -4.21 -16.97 -10.59
C ALA A 149 -3.40 -15.87 -11.31
N LEU A 150 -2.06 -15.96 -11.37
CA LEU A 150 -1.19 -14.87 -11.85
C LEU A 150 -1.50 -14.43 -13.27
N SER A 151 -1.62 -15.36 -14.20
CA SER A 151 -1.91 -15.02 -15.61
C SER A 151 -3.23 -14.25 -15.73
N ARG A 152 -4.26 -14.73 -15.06
CA ARG A 152 -5.59 -14.10 -15.05
C ARG A 152 -5.56 -12.72 -14.38
N LEU A 153 -4.89 -12.58 -13.24
CA LEU A 153 -4.78 -11.31 -12.53
C LEU A 153 -4.04 -10.26 -13.36
N LYS A 154 -2.88 -10.61 -13.93
CA LYS A 154 -2.09 -9.71 -14.80
C LYS A 154 -2.89 -9.27 -16.02
N ALA A 155 -3.60 -10.18 -16.67
CA ALA A 155 -4.45 -9.87 -17.82
C ALA A 155 -5.62 -8.95 -17.41
N ALA A 156 -6.26 -9.20 -16.28
CA ALA A 156 -7.35 -8.37 -15.77
C ALA A 156 -6.87 -6.96 -15.40
N ILE A 157 -5.72 -6.82 -14.75
CA ILE A 157 -5.12 -5.52 -14.45
C ILE A 157 -4.90 -4.73 -15.74
N ALA A 158 -4.22 -5.31 -16.73
CA ALA A 158 -3.90 -4.63 -17.99
C ALA A 158 -5.16 -4.21 -18.78
N SER A 159 -6.15 -5.10 -18.87
CA SER A 159 -7.40 -4.85 -19.57
C SER A 159 -8.22 -3.74 -18.91
N ASN A 160 -8.40 -3.80 -17.59
CA ASN A 160 -9.20 -2.81 -16.86
C ASN A 160 -8.49 -1.44 -16.79
N GLU A 161 -7.16 -1.42 -16.65
CA GLU A 161 -6.39 -0.17 -16.70
C GLU A 161 -6.53 0.50 -18.08
N THR A 162 -6.42 -0.26 -19.16
CA THR A 162 -6.63 0.25 -20.53
C THR A 162 -8.06 0.79 -20.71
N ALA A 163 -9.06 0.08 -20.20
CA ALA A 163 -10.44 0.53 -20.28
C ALA A 163 -10.69 1.82 -19.47
N ALA A 164 -10.06 1.94 -18.28
CA ALA A 164 -10.13 3.15 -17.46
C ALA A 164 -9.52 4.36 -18.18
N LEU A 165 -8.34 4.19 -18.79
CA LEU A 165 -7.68 5.25 -19.56
C LEU A 165 -8.55 5.72 -20.75
N LYS A 166 -9.14 4.79 -21.50
CA LYS A 166 -10.07 5.12 -22.59
C LYS A 166 -11.28 5.92 -22.11
N ARG A 167 -11.88 5.55 -20.98
CA ARG A 167 -13.01 6.31 -20.42
C ARG A 167 -12.64 7.75 -20.08
N VAL A 168 -11.45 7.98 -19.52
CA VAL A 168 -10.96 9.32 -19.23
C VAL A 168 -10.72 10.13 -20.51
N GLU A 169 -10.13 9.50 -21.53
CA GLU A 169 -9.91 10.13 -22.83
C GLU A 169 -11.23 10.53 -23.51
N ASP A 170 -12.21 9.62 -23.57
CA ASP A 170 -13.53 9.88 -24.15
C ASP A 170 -14.28 10.99 -23.39
N GLN A 171 -14.18 11.04 -22.08
CA GLN A 171 -14.78 12.10 -21.26
C GLN A 171 -14.14 13.46 -21.51
N THR A 172 -12.81 13.52 -21.65
CA THR A 172 -12.10 14.77 -21.94
C THR A 172 -12.44 15.28 -23.33
N LEU A 173 -12.51 14.41 -24.35
CA LEU A 173 -12.93 14.78 -25.68
C LEU A 173 -14.36 15.32 -25.72
N THR A 174 -15.28 14.68 -25.02
CA THR A 174 -16.67 15.11 -24.93
C THR A 174 -16.79 16.48 -24.26
N ALA A 175 -16.04 16.74 -23.20
CA ALA A 175 -16.02 18.02 -22.51
C ALA A 175 -15.51 19.16 -23.42
N VAL A 176 -14.42 18.92 -24.14
CA VAL A 176 -13.84 19.91 -25.07
C VAL A 176 -14.80 20.23 -26.23
N VAL A 177 -15.50 19.23 -26.78
CA VAL A 177 -16.48 19.46 -27.86
C VAL A 177 -17.67 20.25 -27.33
N SER A 178 -18.17 19.95 -26.15
CA SER A 178 -19.30 20.66 -25.52
C SER A 178 -18.99 22.15 -25.26
N ASP A 179 -17.74 22.46 -24.87
CA ASP A 179 -17.33 23.87 -24.65
C ASP A 179 -17.15 24.62 -25.99
N ALA A 180 -16.81 23.91 -27.05
CA ALA A 180 -16.66 24.54 -28.38
C ALA A 180 -18.01 24.91 -29.02
N ASP A 181 -19.06 24.17 -28.76
CA ASP A 181 -20.44 24.43 -29.28
C ASP A 181 -21.20 25.50 -28.48
N GLY A 182 -20.68 25.91 -27.31
CA GLY A 182 -21.31 26.85 -26.39
C GLY A 182 -20.96 28.32 -26.60
N VAL A 183 -20.40 28.75 -27.75
CA VAL A 183 -20.15 30.17 -28.03
C VAL A 183 -21.45 30.85 -28.45
N PRO A 184 -22.07 31.72 -27.60
CA PRO A 184 -23.23 32.52 -28.03
C PRO A 184 -22.75 33.58 -29.02
N GLY A 185 -23.34 33.58 -30.20
CA GLY A 185 -23.22 34.65 -31.20
C GLY A 185 -23.90 35.93 -30.75
#